data_5e7f5a70d92b19dcd6af305bf04699e9
#
_entry.id   5e7f5a70d92b19dcd6af305bf04699e9
#
_cell.length_a   1.000
_cell.length_b   1.000
_cell.length_c   1.000
_cell.angle_alpha   90.00
_cell.angle_beta   90.00
_cell.angle_gamma   90.00
#
_symmetry.space_group_name_H-M   'P 1'
#
loop_
_entity.id
_entity.type
_entity.pdbx_description
1 polymer ?
#
loop_
_entity_poly.entity_id
_entity_poly.type
_entity_poly.pdbx_seq_one_letter_code
_entity_poly.pdbx_strand_id
1 'polypeptide(L)'
;MIKPAMEPPPGHESNFENPDRQMYYICIVSNAIAISVCSIFVFLRLWTRHRLSMGLRRDDVACIIGYIGFMSYCTMCLIMLRYGGGLHQWDVPEQLLAQYNQTVYATMVNYGPTVFAIKAAILLFLAGIFAPYTTYVRWIYGFLAIMGVYYIAMLFLKMFICRPISMFWGATTDGECFNQRVLILVDNIVSLLSDIVVLLLPCPLTKKLQVGLMAKLKIAAVFGVGGIACIFSLVRLVFIIQKGESLDQTYVFVQINLTGIAECGIGVVCACFPFMPMLWKSILRKDKPGYSSNYSRSQFEMMNSSNKQSRNTARVQEGTHYHEDAGSDENVLIPEAKSYVTTRVRAGDDVTEGSRVSAENRGFGASLDDSHILRTVEVRQYEEH
;
A
#
# COMPACT_ATOMS: atom_id res chain seq x y z
N MET A 1 30.92 3.76 43.41
CA MET A 1 31.15 4.60 42.23
C MET A 1 30.39 3.99 41.06
N ILE A 2 29.59 4.77 40.38
CA ILE A 2 28.88 4.32 39.16
C ILE A 2 29.93 4.22 38.05
N LYS A 3 30.02 3.05 37.40
CA LYS A 3 30.99 2.82 36.34
C LYS A 3 30.36 3.17 35.00
N PRO A 4 31.00 3.99 34.13
CA PRO A 4 30.48 4.30 32.79
C PRO A 4 30.52 3.07 31.88
N ALA A 5 29.60 2.98 30.94
CA ALA A 5 29.52 1.90 29.97
C ALA A 5 30.66 1.95 28.92
N MET A 6 31.33 3.12 28.81
CA MET A 6 32.50 3.33 27.98
C MET A 6 33.39 4.40 28.61
N GLU A 7 34.71 4.30 28.45
CA GLU A 7 35.62 5.37 28.89
C GLU A 7 35.39 6.65 28.07
N PRO A 8 35.29 7.83 28.75
CA PRO A 8 35.09 9.08 28.03
C PRO A 8 36.30 9.40 27.12
N PRO A 9 36.09 10.06 26.01
CA PRO A 9 37.17 10.49 25.12
C PRO A 9 38.05 11.55 25.87
N PRO A 10 39.31 11.73 25.42
CA PRO A 10 40.24 12.68 26.05
C PRO A 10 39.63 14.09 26.13
N GLY A 11 39.58 14.66 27.34
CA GLY A 11 39.03 16.00 27.60
C GLY A 11 37.55 16.04 27.97
N HIS A 12 36.88 14.89 28.07
CA HIS A 12 35.50 14.78 28.56
C HIS A 12 35.46 13.98 29.86
N GLU A 13 34.57 14.36 30.77
CA GLU A 13 34.26 13.64 32.01
C GLU A 13 32.82 13.09 31.90
N SER A 14 32.59 11.89 32.46
CA SER A 14 31.24 11.29 32.48
C SER A 14 30.34 12.09 33.44
N ASN A 15 29.19 12.53 32.93
CA ASN A 15 28.22 13.30 33.71
C ASN A 15 26.89 12.51 33.81
N PHE A 16 26.75 11.77 34.91
CA PHE A 16 25.53 10.99 35.17
C PHE A 16 24.36 11.82 35.71
N GLU A 17 24.63 13.00 36.30
CA GLU A 17 23.60 13.84 36.91
C GLU A 17 22.89 14.72 35.84
N ASN A 18 23.66 15.28 34.93
CA ASN A 18 23.12 16.17 33.92
C ASN A 18 23.74 15.89 32.52
N PRO A 19 23.46 14.72 31.91
CA PRO A 19 23.97 14.38 30.61
C PRO A 19 23.31 15.25 29.50
N ASP A 20 23.96 15.36 28.33
CA ASP A 20 23.36 16.01 27.18
C ASP A 20 22.15 15.21 26.68
N ARG A 21 20.97 15.80 26.79
CA ARG A 21 19.69 15.19 26.44
C ARG A 21 19.11 15.68 25.09
N GLN A 22 19.90 16.34 24.27
CA GLN A 22 19.38 16.90 23.02
C GLN A 22 18.77 15.81 22.12
N MET A 23 19.50 14.70 21.88
CA MET A 23 19.01 13.59 21.08
C MET A 23 17.81 12.87 21.70
N TYR A 24 17.77 12.78 23.02
CA TYR A 24 16.64 12.23 23.78
C TYR A 24 15.34 13.00 23.47
N TYR A 25 15.35 14.32 23.54
CA TYR A 25 14.17 15.14 23.26
C TYR A 25 13.78 15.10 21.78
N ILE A 26 14.75 15.12 20.86
CA ILE A 26 14.50 14.97 19.43
C ILE A 26 13.78 13.65 19.16
N CYS A 27 14.21 12.56 19.80
CA CYS A 27 13.59 11.25 19.63
C CYS A 27 12.14 11.23 20.14
N ILE A 28 11.85 11.79 21.31
CA ILE A 28 10.48 11.87 21.84
C ILE A 28 9.56 12.66 20.92
N VAL A 29 9.98 13.87 20.52
CA VAL A 29 9.18 14.74 19.67
C VAL A 29 8.93 14.10 18.29
N SER A 30 9.96 13.52 17.68
CA SER A 30 9.84 12.84 16.39
C SER A 30 8.90 11.63 16.46
N ASN A 31 8.98 10.82 17.54
CA ASN A 31 8.05 9.71 17.77
C ASN A 31 6.61 10.21 17.95
N ALA A 32 6.40 11.24 18.75
CA ALA A 32 5.06 11.80 19.00
C ALA A 32 4.42 12.31 17.70
N ILE A 33 5.17 13.03 16.88
CA ILE A 33 4.72 13.52 15.57
C ILE A 33 4.41 12.33 14.65
N ALA A 34 5.32 11.37 14.53
CA ALA A 34 5.17 10.22 13.64
C ALA A 34 3.95 9.37 14.02
N ILE A 35 3.78 9.06 15.30
CA ILE A 35 2.61 8.32 15.82
C ILE A 35 1.32 9.07 15.50
N SER A 36 1.26 10.38 15.81
CA SER A 36 0.05 11.19 15.59
C SER A 36 -0.34 11.26 14.12
N VAL A 37 0.62 11.56 13.25
CA VAL A 37 0.39 11.64 11.79
C VAL A 37 -0.07 10.30 11.24
N CYS A 38 0.66 9.22 11.51
CA CYS A 38 0.30 7.88 11.01
C CYS A 38 -1.08 7.44 11.51
N SER A 39 -1.41 7.69 12.79
CA SER A 39 -2.73 7.36 13.36
C SER A 39 -3.86 8.07 12.64
N ILE A 40 -3.70 9.37 12.36
CA ILE A 40 -4.69 10.15 11.61
C ILE A 40 -4.90 9.57 10.21
N PHE A 41 -3.83 9.28 9.47
CA PHE A 41 -3.94 8.75 8.11
C PHE A 41 -4.57 7.35 8.06
N VAL A 42 -4.20 6.46 8.99
CA VAL A 42 -4.80 5.12 9.08
C VAL A 42 -6.27 5.20 9.47
N PHE A 43 -6.61 6.07 10.44
CA PHE A 43 -8.00 6.32 10.81
C PHE A 43 -8.82 6.83 9.63
N LEU A 44 -8.32 7.84 8.89
CA LEU A 44 -8.99 8.38 7.71
C LEU A 44 -9.17 7.33 6.62
N ARG A 45 -8.18 6.43 6.41
CA ARG A 45 -8.29 5.30 5.48
C ARG A 45 -9.42 4.36 5.88
N LEU A 46 -9.46 3.89 7.13
CA LEU A 46 -10.47 2.97 7.62
C LEU A 46 -11.86 3.62 7.64
N TRP A 47 -11.94 4.88 8.06
CA TRP A 47 -13.19 5.63 8.04
C TRP A 47 -13.75 5.81 6.63
N THR A 48 -12.89 6.10 5.65
CA THR A 48 -13.28 6.19 4.23
C THR A 48 -13.85 4.86 3.72
N ARG A 49 -13.22 3.74 4.06
CA ARG A 49 -13.70 2.39 3.73
C ARG A 49 -15.08 2.11 4.34
N HIS A 50 -15.24 2.42 5.61
CA HIS A 50 -16.50 2.25 6.32
C HIS A 50 -17.62 3.13 5.72
N ARG A 51 -17.36 4.41 5.46
CA ARG A 51 -18.34 5.34 4.89
C ARG A 51 -18.81 4.96 3.49
N LEU A 52 -17.92 4.40 2.68
CA LEU A 52 -18.24 3.96 1.31
C LEU A 52 -18.77 2.51 1.25
N SER A 53 -19.02 1.88 2.39
CA SER A 53 -19.46 0.46 2.50
C SER A 53 -18.59 -0.50 1.68
N MET A 54 -17.31 -0.14 1.49
CA MET A 54 -16.33 -0.98 0.80
C MET A 54 -15.76 -1.95 1.83
N GLY A 55 -15.98 -3.25 1.66
CA GLY A 55 -15.44 -4.27 2.55
C GLY A 55 -13.91 -4.18 2.71
N LEU A 56 -13.37 -4.73 3.81
CA LEU A 56 -11.93 -4.85 4.05
C LEU A 56 -11.26 -5.68 2.95
N ARG A 57 -10.21 -5.13 2.36
CA ARG A 57 -9.41 -5.77 1.32
C ARG A 57 -8.07 -6.20 1.89
N ARG A 58 -7.33 -7.04 1.14
CA ARG A 58 -6.00 -7.54 1.52
C ARG A 58 -5.00 -6.40 1.76
N ASP A 59 -5.10 -5.30 1.00
CA ASP A 59 -4.26 -4.11 1.17
C ASP A 59 -4.55 -3.36 2.48
N ASP A 60 -5.80 -3.39 2.98
CA ASP A 60 -6.15 -2.79 4.27
C ASP A 60 -5.62 -3.63 5.43
N VAL A 61 -5.73 -4.96 5.34
CA VAL A 61 -5.18 -5.88 6.36
C VAL A 61 -3.66 -5.72 6.46
N ALA A 62 -2.95 -5.68 5.33
CA ALA A 62 -1.51 -5.45 5.31
C ALA A 62 -1.13 -4.08 5.91
N CYS A 63 -1.93 -3.03 5.62
CA CYS A 63 -1.73 -1.70 6.19
C CYS A 63 -1.93 -1.68 7.71
N ILE A 64 -2.94 -2.38 8.23
CA ILE A 64 -3.19 -2.49 9.68
C ILE A 64 -2.03 -3.23 10.37
N ILE A 65 -1.57 -4.36 9.80
CA ILE A 65 -0.43 -5.11 10.32
C ILE A 65 0.83 -4.23 10.33
N GLY A 66 1.11 -3.51 9.22
CA GLY A 66 2.22 -2.58 9.14
C GLY A 66 2.13 -1.45 10.16
N TYR A 67 0.94 -0.91 10.40
CA TYR A 67 0.71 0.12 11.41
C TYR A 67 0.91 -0.39 12.84
N ILE A 68 0.44 -1.60 13.17
CA ILE A 68 0.67 -2.22 14.48
C ILE A 68 2.17 -2.45 14.69
N GLY A 69 2.88 -2.96 13.67
CA GLY A 69 4.34 -3.11 13.70
C GLY A 69 5.06 -1.77 13.90
N PHE A 70 4.61 -0.72 13.22
CA PHE A 70 5.15 0.65 13.39
C PHE A 70 4.93 1.19 14.80
N MET A 71 3.74 1.00 15.38
CA MET A 71 3.45 1.41 16.78
C MET A 71 4.34 0.66 17.77
N SER A 72 4.52 -0.66 17.56
CA SER A 72 5.45 -1.47 18.36
C SER A 72 6.90 -0.96 18.23
N TYR A 73 7.35 -0.63 17.01
CA TYR A 73 8.68 -0.08 16.76
C TYR A 73 8.91 1.25 17.50
N CYS A 74 7.97 2.18 17.40
CA CYS A 74 8.00 3.45 18.13
C CYS A 74 8.03 3.25 19.65
N THR A 75 7.23 2.31 20.15
CA THR A 75 7.20 1.98 21.60
C THR A 75 8.55 1.43 22.06
N MET A 76 9.18 0.54 21.30
CA MET A 76 10.51 0.01 21.62
C MET A 76 11.57 1.12 21.62
N CYS A 77 11.49 2.07 20.68
CA CYS A 77 12.39 3.23 20.66
C CYS A 77 12.21 4.12 21.90
N LEU A 78 10.97 4.33 22.37
CA LEU A 78 10.70 5.08 23.60
C LEU A 78 11.18 4.36 24.85
N ILE A 79 11.05 3.02 24.89
CA ILE A 79 11.60 2.19 25.99
C ILE A 79 13.12 2.27 26.02
N MET A 80 13.77 2.24 24.84
CA MET A 80 15.22 2.37 24.70
C MET A 80 15.76 3.65 25.34
N LEU A 81 15.02 4.77 25.25
CA LEU A 81 15.42 6.04 25.90
C LEU A 81 15.52 5.94 27.43
N ARG A 82 14.71 5.07 28.07
CA ARG A 82 14.79 4.84 29.53
C ARG A 82 16.08 4.17 29.96
N TYR A 83 16.71 3.43 29.04
CA TYR A 83 17.95 2.69 29.31
C TYR A 83 19.18 3.41 28.79
N GLY A 84 19.11 4.75 28.59
CA GLY A 84 20.23 5.58 28.17
C GLY A 84 20.34 5.79 26.65
N GLY A 85 19.34 5.38 25.88
CA GLY A 85 19.29 5.69 24.45
C GLY A 85 19.24 7.20 24.21
N GLY A 86 20.05 7.69 23.25
CA GLY A 86 20.16 9.12 22.93
C GLY A 86 21.08 9.92 23.84
N LEU A 87 21.69 9.27 24.83
CA LEU A 87 22.82 9.79 25.60
C LEU A 87 24.11 9.22 25.01
N HIS A 88 25.22 9.91 25.26
CA HIS A 88 26.53 9.36 24.94
C HIS A 88 26.84 8.16 25.84
N GLN A 89 27.51 7.15 25.31
CA GLN A 89 27.72 5.89 26.01
C GLN A 89 28.57 6.04 27.26
N TRP A 90 29.43 7.05 27.35
CA TRP A 90 30.20 7.37 28.55
C TRP A 90 29.38 8.04 29.67
N ASP A 91 28.16 8.56 29.34
CA ASP A 91 27.23 9.13 30.31
C ASP A 91 26.14 8.11 30.72
N VAL A 92 26.23 6.86 30.23
CA VAL A 92 25.30 5.79 30.61
C VAL A 92 25.96 4.83 31.60
N PRO A 93 25.29 4.48 32.71
CA PRO A 93 25.77 3.47 33.63
C PRO A 93 25.88 2.08 32.98
N GLU A 94 26.98 1.35 33.22
CA GLU A 94 27.23 0.01 32.72
C GLU A 94 26.06 -0.98 32.99
N GLN A 95 25.39 -0.79 34.17
CA GLN A 95 24.26 -1.63 34.59
C GLN A 95 23.05 -1.57 33.65
N LEU A 96 22.87 -0.46 32.92
CA LEU A 96 21.74 -0.26 31.99
C LEU A 96 22.03 -0.80 30.60
N LEU A 97 23.29 -1.13 30.26
CA LEU A 97 23.71 -1.53 28.95
C LEU A 97 23.05 -2.85 28.50
N ALA A 98 22.83 -3.78 29.43
CA ALA A 98 22.17 -5.05 29.12
C ALA A 98 20.71 -4.84 28.68
N GLN A 99 19.93 -4.01 29.43
CA GLN A 99 18.56 -3.68 29.07
C GLN A 99 18.49 -2.84 27.78
N TYR A 100 19.45 -1.91 27.60
CA TYR A 100 19.58 -1.18 26.34
C TYR A 100 19.76 -2.13 25.15
N ASN A 101 20.71 -3.07 25.22
CA ASN A 101 20.95 -4.04 24.16
C ASN A 101 19.74 -4.95 23.88
N GLN A 102 18.95 -5.32 24.90
CA GLN A 102 17.71 -6.05 24.73
C GLN A 102 16.68 -5.24 23.89
N THR A 103 16.57 -3.93 24.14
CA THR A 103 15.70 -3.06 23.35
C THR A 103 16.21 -2.87 21.90
N VAL A 104 17.54 -2.77 21.73
CA VAL A 104 18.18 -2.78 20.40
C VAL A 104 17.82 -4.05 19.63
N TYR A 105 17.96 -5.22 20.25
CA TYR A 105 17.59 -6.49 19.67
C TYR A 105 16.10 -6.51 19.24
N ALA A 106 15.21 -6.10 20.14
CA ALA A 106 13.77 -6.06 19.87
C ALA A 106 13.43 -5.14 18.68
N THR A 107 14.05 -3.95 18.57
CA THR A 107 13.86 -3.03 17.45
C THR A 107 14.37 -3.61 16.13
N MET A 108 15.54 -4.28 16.15
CA MET A 108 16.11 -4.94 14.96
C MET A 108 15.22 -6.06 14.41
N VAL A 109 14.64 -6.88 15.29
CA VAL A 109 13.73 -7.98 14.91
C VAL A 109 12.40 -7.44 14.38
N ASN A 110 11.84 -6.41 15.03
CA ASN A 110 10.54 -5.83 14.65
C ASN A 110 10.57 -5.02 13.35
N TYR A 111 11.71 -4.41 13.01
CA TYR A 111 11.82 -3.53 11.84
C TYR A 111 11.51 -4.23 10.51
N GLY A 112 12.11 -5.39 10.25
CA GLY A 112 11.94 -6.13 8.99
C GLY A 112 10.49 -6.47 8.65
N PRO A 113 9.75 -7.17 9.53
CA PRO A 113 8.34 -7.48 9.34
C PRO A 113 7.46 -6.24 9.15
N THR A 114 7.76 -5.14 9.87
CA THR A 114 7.04 -3.88 9.76
C THR A 114 7.19 -3.26 8.37
N VAL A 115 8.43 -3.12 7.89
CA VAL A 115 8.72 -2.59 6.55
C VAL A 115 8.10 -3.45 5.48
N PHE A 116 8.20 -4.79 5.60
CA PHE A 116 7.57 -5.72 4.67
C PHE A 116 6.05 -5.52 4.60
N ALA A 117 5.36 -5.46 5.74
CA ALA A 117 3.91 -5.27 5.79
C ALA A 117 3.46 -3.95 5.14
N ILE A 118 4.21 -2.85 5.39
CA ILE A 118 3.94 -1.55 4.78
C ILE A 118 4.12 -1.59 3.25
N LYS A 119 5.23 -2.16 2.77
CA LYS A 119 5.51 -2.32 1.33
C LYS A 119 4.49 -3.25 0.68
N ALA A 120 4.09 -4.33 1.36
CA ALA A 120 3.04 -5.22 0.90
C ALA A 120 1.68 -4.51 0.76
N ALA A 121 1.32 -3.61 1.68
CA ALA A 121 0.11 -2.81 1.58
C ALA A 121 0.10 -1.93 0.32
N ILE A 122 1.24 -1.27 0.00
CA ILE A 122 1.39 -0.45 -1.20
C ILE A 122 1.31 -1.32 -2.48
N LEU A 123 2.02 -2.45 -2.51
CA LEU A 123 2.03 -3.36 -3.67
C LEU A 123 0.66 -3.99 -3.93
N LEU A 124 -0.04 -4.44 -2.88
CA LEU A 124 -1.40 -4.99 -2.99
C LEU A 124 -2.40 -3.93 -3.45
N PHE A 125 -2.24 -2.69 -3.00
CA PHE A 125 -3.04 -1.57 -3.50
C PHE A 125 -2.79 -1.32 -4.99
N LEU A 126 -1.52 -1.30 -5.43
CA LEU A 126 -1.17 -1.17 -6.85
C LEU A 126 -1.72 -2.34 -7.68
N ALA A 127 -1.61 -3.58 -7.19
CA ALA A 127 -2.20 -4.74 -7.84
C ALA A 127 -3.73 -4.59 -8.01
N GLY A 128 -4.40 -3.96 -7.04
CA GLY A 128 -5.82 -3.64 -7.13
C GLY A 128 -6.16 -2.58 -8.21
N ILE A 129 -5.32 -1.57 -8.38
CA ILE A 129 -5.50 -0.54 -9.43
C ILE A 129 -5.29 -1.15 -10.83
N PHE A 130 -4.28 -2.02 -10.96
CA PHE A 130 -3.89 -2.62 -12.24
C PHE A 130 -4.53 -4.01 -12.48
N ALA A 131 -5.61 -4.34 -11.77
CA ALA A 131 -6.33 -5.60 -11.92
C ALA A 131 -6.69 -5.98 -13.37
N PRO A 132 -7.06 -5.04 -14.27
CA PRO A 132 -7.33 -5.38 -15.68
C PRO A 132 -6.10 -5.91 -16.45
N TYR A 133 -4.88 -5.64 -15.95
CA TYR A 133 -3.62 -6.03 -16.60
C TYR A 133 -2.99 -7.22 -15.90
N THR A 134 -3.43 -8.42 -16.20
CA THR A 134 -3.04 -9.68 -15.54
C THR A 134 -1.53 -9.91 -15.52
N THR A 135 -0.80 -9.54 -16.57
CA THR A 135 0.66 -9.69 -16.65
C THR A 135 1.36 -8.84 -15.58
N TYR A 136 0.96 -7.57 -15.44
CA TYR A 136 1.56 -6.68 -14.43
C TYR A 136 1.21 -7.10 -13.00
N VAL A 137 -0.03 -7.52 -12.78
CA VAL A 137 -0.45 -8.07 -11.48
C VAL A 137 0.39 -9.29 -11.11
N ARG A 138 0.71 -10.16 -12.06
CA ARG A 138 1.59 -11.31 -11.84
C ARG A 138 3.00 -10.90 -11.45
N TRP A 139 3.57 -9.87 -12.10
CA TRP A 139 4.87 -9.31 -11.71
C TRP A 139 4.86 -8.71 -10.29
N ILE A 140 3.79 -7.99 -9.90
CA ILE A 140 3.64 -7.45 -8.54
C ILE A 140 3.61 -8.58 -7.51
N TYR A 141 2.82 -9.62 -7.72
CA TYR A 141 2.77 -10.75 -6.80
C TYR A 141 4.09 -11.54 -6.77
N GLY A 142 4.76 -11.70 -7.91
CA GLY A 142 6.09 -12.31 -7.97
C GLY A 142 7.11 -11.53 -7.15
N PHE A 143 7.14 -10.20 -7.30
CA PHE A 143 8.03 -9.34 -6.50
C PHE A 143 7.69 -9.38 -5.01
N LEU A 144 6.39 -9.35 -4.66
CA LEU A 144 5.94 -9.48 -3.27
C LEU A 144 6.37 -10.82 -2.65
N ALA A 145 6.30 -11.92 -3.41
CA ALA A 145 6.75 -13.23 -2.94
C ALA A 145 8.26 -13.27 -2.70
N ILE A 146 9.06 -12.72 -3.62
CA ILE A 146 10.54 -12.63 -3.47
C ILE A 146 10.89 -11.81 -2.22
N MET A 147 10.26 -10.65 -2.05
CA MET A 147 10.43 -9.83 -0.85
C MET A 147 10.02 -10.60 0.41
N GLY A 148 8.91 -11.33 0.38
CA GLY A 148 8.44 -12.13 1.52
C GLY A 148 9.47 -13.16 1.95
N VAL A 149 10.04 -13.92 1.00
CA VAL A 149 11.09 -14.90 1.28
C VAL A 149 12.32 -14.23 1.89
N TYR A 150 12.74 -13.09 1.32
CA TYR A 150 13.89 -12.34 1.84
C TYR A 150 13.66 -11.84 3.29
N TYR A 151 12.53 -11.18 3.57
CA TYR A 151 12.25 -10.66 4.91
C TYR A 151 12.05 -11.76 5.95
N ILE A 152 11.48 -12.90 5.57
CA ILE A 152 11.40 -14.09 6.44
C ILE A 152 12.80 -14.63 6.75
N ALA A 153 13.66 -14.78 5.75
CA ALA A 153 15.04 -15.23 5.96
C ALA A 153 15.82 -14.27 6.88
N MET A 154 15.71 -12.96 6.65
CA MET A 154 16.35 -11.93 7.48
C MET A 154 15.79 -11.88 8.90
N LEU A 155 14.49 -12.14 9.08
CA LEU A 155 13.88 -12.26 10.41
C LEU A 155 14.55 -13.39 11.21
N PHE A 156 14.67 -14.58 10.61
CA PHE A 156 15.35 -15.72 11.28
C PHE A 156 16.83 -15.41 11.56
N LEU A 157 17.55 -14.79 10.63
CA LEU A 157 18.96 -14.41 10.84
C LEU A 157 19.11 -13.41 11.99
N LYS A 158 18.19 -12.43 12.13
CA LYS A 158 18.20 -11.46 13.24
C LYS A 158 17.77 -12.10 14.56
N MET A 159 16.81 -13.02 14.54
CA MET A 159 16.40 -13.77 15.75
C MET A 159 17.54 -14.62 16.30
N PHE A 160 18.32 -15.25 15.44
CA PHE A 160 19.46 -16.11 15.80
C PHE A 160 20.80 -15.44 15.54
N ILE A 161 20.88 -14.11 15.78
CA ILE A 161 22.10 -13.32 15.54
C ILE A 161 23.28 -13.80 16.39
N CYS A 162 23.01 -14.33 17.59
CA CYS A 162 24.01 -14.92 18.49
C CYS A 162 23.57 -16.32 18.93
N ARG A 163 24.54 -17.19 19.19
CA ARG A 163 24.34 -18.53 19.76
C ARG A 163 25.24 -18.68 21.00
N PRO A 164 24.69 -18.63 22.22
CA PRO A 164 23.28 -18.37 22.59
C PRO A 164 22.85 -16.90 22.41
N ILE A 165 21.52 -16.65 22.29
CA ILE A 165 20.96 -15.30 22.07
C ILE A 165 21.33 -14.35 23.23
N SER A 166 21.46 -14.87 24.47
CA SER A 166 21.84 -14.13 25.68
C SER A 166 23.19 -13.41 25.57
N MET A 167 24.05 -13.86 24.67
CA MET A 167 25.34 -13.21 24.38
C MET A 167 25.16 -11.81 23.77
N PHE A 168 24.06 -11.55 23.04
CA PHE A 168 23.82 -10.25 22.41
C PHE A 168 23.74 -9.09 23.43
N TRP A 169 23.20 -9.35 24.64
CA TRP A 169 23.13 -8.36 25.72
C TRP A 169 24.13 -8.59 26.83
N GLY A 170 25.15 -9.44 26.60
CA GLY A 170 26.26 -9.61 27.50
C GLY A 170 25.99 -10.51 28.73
N ALA A 171 24.91 -11.32 28.72
CA ALA A 171 24.63 -12.26 29.83
C ALA A 171 25.54 -13.49 29.85
N THR A 172 26.15 -13.87 28.71
CA THR A 172 27.11 -14.95 28.56
C THR A 172 28.24 -14.50 27.64
N THR A 173 29.44 -15.00 27.91
CA THR A 173 30.64 -14.71 27.09
C THR A 173 30.99 -15.81 26.13
N ASP A 174 30.45 -17.04 26.36
CA ASP A 174 30.74 -18.21 25.54
C ASP A 174 29.73 -18.34 24.41
N GLY A 175 30.19 -18.13 23.16
CA GLY A 175 29.34 -18.25 21.98
C GLY A 175 29.89 -17.49 20.77
N GLU A 176 29.11 -17.53 19.70
CA GLU A 176 29.43 -16.84 18.44
C GLU A 176 28.27 -15.94 18.03
N CYS A 177 28.58 -14.73 17.60
CA CYS A 177 27.60 -13.79 17.04
C CYS A 177 27.96 -13.43 15.60
N PHE A 178 26.93 -13.31 14.76
CA PHE A 178 27.08 -12.68 13.44
C PHE A 178 27.38 -11.19 13.58
N ASN A 179 28.08 -10.63 12.60
CA ASN A 179 28.38 -9.21 12.58
C ASN A 179 27.08 -8.40 12.40
N GLN A 180 26.61 -7.77 13.50
CA GLN A 180 25.39 -6.94 13.55
C GLN A 180 25.39 -5.85 12.48
N ARG A 181 26.55 -5.19 12.28
CA ARG A 181 26.69 -4.09 11.32
C ARG A 181 26.43 -4.56 9.90
N VAL A 182 26.98 -5.69 9.51
CA VAL A 182 26.79 -6.26 8.17
C VAL A 182 25.33 -6.60 7.93
N LEU A 183 24.65 -7.21 8.93
CA LEU A 183 23.22 -7.52 8.85
C LEU A 183 22.37 -6.26 8.67
N ILE A 184 22.63 -5.21 9.44
CA ILE A 184 21.90 -3.94 9.34
C ILE A 184 22.16 -3.28 7.99
N LEU A 185 23.40 -3.30 7.50
CA LEU A 185 23.80 -2.71 6.21
C LEU A 185 23.10 -3.43 5.04
N VAL A 186 23.15 -4.76 5.00
CA VAL A 186 22.47 -5.56 3.96
C VAL A 186 20.97 -5.32 3.96
N ASP A 187 20.35 -5.31 5.13
CA ASP A 187 18.91 -5.06 5.28
C ASP A 187 18.52 -3.66 4.74
N ASN A 188 19.34 -2.63 5.01
CA ASN A 188 19.12 -1.29 4.49
C ASN A 188 19.31 -1.18 2.97
N ILE A 189 20.32 -1.83 2.41
CA ILE A 189 20.54 -1.84 0.95
C ILE A 189 19.32 -2.46 0.26
N VAL A 190 18.84 -3.60 0.75
CA VAL A 190 17.68 -4.28 0.15
C VAL A 190 16.40 -3.48 0.38
N SER A 191 16.25 -2.83 1.56
CA SER A 191 15.13 -1.92 1.80
C SER A 191 15.11 -0.76 0.80
N LEU A 192 16.24 -0.09 0.57
CA LEU A 192 16.37 0.99 -0.41
C LEU A 192 16.08 0.51 -1.83
N LEU A 193 16.67 -0.62 -2.26
CA LEU A 193 16.42 -1.19 -3.58
C LEU A 193 14.95 -1.53 -3.79
N SER A 194 14.30 -2.12 -2.78
CA SER A 194 12.88 -2.42 -2.85
C SER A 194 12.00 -1.17 -2.90
N ASP A 195 12.37 -0.08 -2.21
CA ASP A 195 11.68 1.21 -2.30
C ASP A 195 11.74 1.79 -3.71
N ILE A 196 12.91 1.75 -4.33
CA ILE A 196 13.10 2.18 -5.72
C ILE A 196 12.25 1.35 -6.68
N VAL A 197 12.21 0.02 -6.50
CA VAL A 197 11.37 -0.87 -7.35
C VAL A 197 9.89 -0.55 -7.17
N VAL A 198 9.41 -0.42 -5.93
CA VAL A 198 8.01 -0.05 -5.63
C VAL A 198 7.65 1.28 -6.27
N LEU A 199 8.57 2.27 -6.21
CA LEU A 199 8.39 3.58 -6.82
C LEU A 199 8.33 3.49 -8.35
N LEU A 200 9.24 2.75 -9.00
CA LEU A 200 9.34 2.67 -10.45
C LEU A 200 8.24 1.78 -11.09
N LEU A 201 7.67 0.86 -10.33
CA LEU A 201 6.72 -0.14 -10.82
C LEU A 201 5.49 0.47 -11.53
N PRO A 202 4.85 1.57 -11.08
CA PRO A 202 3.75 2.20 -11.79
C PRO A 202 4.17 3.05 -13.02
N CYS A 203 5.48 3.40 -13.19
CA CYS A 203 5.94 4.26 -14.28
C CYS A 203 5.64 3.76 -15.70
N PRO A 204 5.95 2.50 -16.07
CA PRO A 204 5.74 2.03 -17.44
C PRO A 204 4.26 1.91 -17.78
N LEU A 205 3.40 1.73 -16.76
CA LEU A 205 1.96 1.61 -16.96
C LEU A 205 1.29 2.95 -17.23
N THR A 206 1.74 4.01 -16.55
CA THR A 206 1.18 5.36 -16.76
C THR A 206 1.46 5.91 -18.15
N LYS A 207 2.58 5.50 -18.78
CA LYS A 207 2.94 5.92 -20.15
C LYS A 207 2.10 5.24 -21.22
N LYS A 208 1.70 3.98 -21.03
CA LYS A 208 0.95 3.19 -22.02
C LYS A 208 -0.56 3.32 -21.88
N LEU A 209 -1.04 3.85 -20.75
CA LEU A 209 -2.45 3.79 -20.40
C LEU A 209 -3.08 5.18 -20.42
N GLN A 210 -4.18 5.32 -21.14
CA GLN A 210 -5.09 6.47 -21.01
C GLN A 210 -5.93 6.33 -19.73
N VAL A 211 -5.26 6.32 -18.57
CA VAL A 211 -5.95 6.31 -17.27
C VAL A 211 -6.61 7.66 -17.01
N GLY A 212 -7.83 7.63 -16.49
CA GLY A 212 -8.54 8.84 -16.09
C GLY A 212 -7.75 9.68 -15.08
N LEU A 213 -7.99 10.98 -15.05
CA LEU A 213 -7.27 11.96 -14.24
C LEU A 213 -7.14 11.56 -12.76
N MET A 214 -8.16 10.89 -12.21
CA MET A 214 -8.17 10.40 -10.82
C MET A 214 -7.18 9.27 -10.56
N ALA A 215 -6.99 8.38 -11.52
CA ALA A 215 -5.99 7.32 -11.38
C ALA A 215 -4.57 7.91 -11.50
N LYS A 216 -4.36 8.88 -12.42
CA LYS A 216 -3.09 9.62 -12.53
C LYS A 216 -2.74 10.34 -11.24
N LEU A 217 -3.72 11.01 -10.60
CA LEU A 217 -3.50 11.73 -9.34
C LEU A 217 -3.13 10.79 -8.20
N LYS A 218 -3.79 9.63 -8.08
CA LYS A 218 -3.44 8.61 -7.07
C LYS A 218 -2.03 8.09 -7.26
N ILE A 219 -1.64 7.82 -8.50
CA ILE A 219 -0.29 7.34 -8.82
C ILE A 219 0.75 8.43 -8.55
N ALA A 220 0.51 9.67 -8.97
CA ALA A 220 1.40 10.80 -8.71
C ALA A 220 1.60 11.04 -7.20
N ALA A 221 0.56 10.86 -6.40
CA ALA A 221 0.62 10.96 -4.95
C ALA A 221 1.51 9.88 -4.33
N VAL A 222 1.39 8.62 -4.77
CA VAL A 222 2.28 7.52 -4.34
C VAL A 222 3.73 7.82 -4.73
N PHE A 223 3.97 8.38 -5.93
CA PHE A 223 5.30 8.79 -6.37
C PHE A 223 5.91 9.89 -5.51
N GLY A 224 5.14 10.94 -5.20
CA GLY A 224 5.63 12.06 -4.39
C GLY A 224 6.03 11.62 -3.00
N VAL A 225 5.15 10.92 -2.30
CA VAL A 225 5.39 10.45 -0.93
C VAL A 225 6.43 9.31 -0.91
N GLY A 226 6.37 8.39 -1.88
CA GLY A 226 7.33 7.29 -2.00
C GLY A 226 8.76 7.77 -2.29
N GLY A 227 8.92 8.85 -3.08
CA GLY A 227 10.20 9.47 -3.32
C GLY A 227 10.85 10.03 -2.05
N ILE A 228 10.05 10.62 -1.16
CA ILE A 228 10.53 11.06 0.17
C ILE A 228 10.99 9.86 1.01
N ALA A 229 10.26 8.74 0.99
CA ALA A 229 10.69 7.52 1.68
C ALA A 229 12.06 7.03 1.19
N CYS A 230 12.31 7.00 -0.12
CA CYS A 230 13.60 6.63 -0.70
C CYS A 230 14.74 7.55 -0.22
N ILE A 231 14.49 8.85 -0.06
CA ILE A 231 15.49 9.80 0.46
C ILE A 231 15.85 9.44 1.91
N PHE A 232 14.86 9.16 2.77
CA PHE A 232 15.13 8.75 4.15
C PHE A 232 15.85 7.41 4.26
N SER A 233 15.52 6.43 3.41
CA SER A 233 16.24 5.15 3.31
C SER A 233 17.71 5.36 2.87
N LEU A 234 17.95 6.28 1.94
CA LEU A 234 19.32 6.66 1.51
C LEU A 234 20.10 7.34 2.65
N VAL A 235 19.49 8.32 3.34
CA VAL A 235 20.09 9.00 4.49
C VAL A 235 20.46 7.99 5.57
N ARG A 236 19.56 7.03 5.87
CA ARG A 236 19.84 5.95 6.81
C ARG A 236 21.03 5.10 6.41
N LEU A 237 21.13 4.72 5.13
CA LEU A 237 22.27 3.97 4.61
C LEU A 237 23.58 4.73 4.80
N VAL A 238 23.60 6.03 4.50
CA VAL A 238 24.77 6.90 4.69
C VAL A 238 25.16 6.95 6.18
N PHE A 239 24.21 7.12 7.08
CA PHE A 239 24.49 7.09 8.53
C PHE A 239 25.12 5.78 9.01
N ILE A 240 24.60 4.64 8.53
CA ILE A 240 25.16 3.32 8.90
C ILE A 240 26.58 3.15 8.39
N ILE A 241 26.88 3.61 7.17
CA ILE A 241 28.23 3.52 6.58
C ILE A 241 29.19 4.42 7.35
N GLN A 242 28.82 5.67 7.62
CA GLN A 242 29.72 6.66 8.23
C GLN A 242 29.90 6.46 9.74
N LYS A 243 28.82 6.12 10.44
CA LYS A 243 28.82 6.10 11.91
C LYS A 243 28.71 4.71 12.52
N GLY A 244 28.51 3.67 11.71
CA GLY A 244 28.34 2.29 12.20
C GLY A 244 29.57 1.68 12.89
N GLU A 245 30.75 2.32 12.77
CA GLU A 245 32.00 1.93 13.48
C GLU A 245 32.25 2.73 14.76
N SER A 246 31.38 3.72 15.04
CA SER A 246 31.51 4.51 16.26
C SER A 246 31.39 3.61 17.49
N LEU A 247 32.24 3.85 18.49
CA LEU A 247 32.16 3.19 19.78
C LEU A 247 30.94 3.66 20.60
N ASP A 248 30.41 4.85 20.26
CA ASP A 248 29.25 5.46 20.91
C ASP A 248 27.93 4.91 20.32
N GLN A 249 27.63 3.65 20.61
CA GLN A 249 26.49 2.95 20.04
C GLN A 249 25.14 3.48 20.59
N THR A 250 25.06 3.95 21.82
CA THR A 250 23.82 4.46 22.44
C THR A 250 23.30 5.72 21.76
N TYR A 251 24.20 6.58 21.29
CA TYR A 251 23.85 7.78 20.55
C TYR A 251 23.59 7.53 19.06
N VAL A 252 24.47 6.77 18.41
CA VAL A 252 24.41 6.51 16.97
C VAL A 252 23.20 5.62 16.60
N PHE A 253 22.89 4.62 17.42
CA PHE A 253 21.79 3.71 17.15
C PHE A 253 20.42 4.39 17.22
N VAL A 254 20.27 5.37 18.12
CA VAL A 254 19.05 6.20 18.17
C VAL A 254 18.90 7.06 16.92
N GLN A 255 19.99 7.60 16.36
CA GLN A 255 19.93 8.31 15.07
C GLN A 255 19.49 7.41 13.93
N ILE A 256 20.01 6.17 13.87
CA ILE A 256 19.60 5.16 12.88
C ILE A 256 18.12 4.81 13.07
N ASN A 257 17.64 4.65 14.31
CA ASN A 257 16.24 4.39 14.59
C ASN A 257 15.31 5.53 14.19
N LEU A 258 15.73 6.80 14.38
CA LEU A 258 14.94 7.96 13.95
C LEU A 258 14.72 7.96 12.44
N THR A 259 15.75 7.64 11.65
CA THR A 259 15.58 7.50 10.19
C THR A 259 14.67 6.33 9.83
N GLY A 260 14.71 5.22 10.59
CA GLY A 260 13.78 4.09 10.45
C GLY A 260 12.33 4.44 10.78
N ILE A 261 12.09 5.25 11.82
CA ILE A 261 10.76 5.77 12.15
C ILE A 261 10.22 6.66 11.02
N ALA A 262 11.07 7.51 10.45
CA ALA A 262 10.70 8.36 9.31
C ALA A 262 10.36 7.50 8.07
N GLU A 263 11.19 6.52 7.72
CA GLU A 263 10.97 5.60 6.60
C GLU A 263 9.64 4.84 6.76
N CYS A 264 9.42 4.17 7.90
CA CYS A 264 8.20 3.43 8.17
C CYS A 264 6.97 4.35 8.22
N GLY A 265 7.08 5.50 8.89
CA GLY A 265 5.99 6.46 9.01
C GLY A 265 5.55 7.03 7.66
N ILE A 266 6.50 7.45 6.83
CA ILE A 266 6.22 7.92 5.47
C ILE A 266 5.63 6.77 4.63
N GLY A 267 6.11 5.54 4.80
CA GLY A 267 5.55 4.36 4.14
C GLY A 267 4.09 4.12 4.51
N VAL A 268 3.70 4.23 5.79
CA VAL A 268 2.30 4.13 6.25
C VAL A 268 1.46 5.25 5.64
N VAL A 269 1.95 6.49 5.64
CA VAL A 269 1.26 7.63 5.00
C VAL A 269 1.10 7.37 3.51
N CYS A 270 2.14 6.90 2.82
CA CYS A 270 2.11 6.56 1.40
C CYS A 270 1.04 5.49 1.09
N ALA A 271 0.94 4.46 1.92
CA ALA A 271 -0.10 3.43 1.78
C ALA A 271 -1.52 4.00 1.94
N CYS A 272 -1.71 5.01 2.80
CA CYS A 272 -3.01 5.63 3.08
C CYS A 272 -3.39 6.74 2.09
N PHE A 273 -2.41 7.44 1.51
CA PHE A 273 -2.60 8.64 0.70
C PHE A 273 -3.56 8.48 -0.51
N PRO A 274 -3.56 7.35 -1.26
CA PRO A 274 -4.46 7.16 -2.39
C PRO A 274 -5.96 7.20 -2.08
N PHE A 275 -6.32 7.09 -0.80
CA PHE A 275 -7.73 7.18 -0.34
C PHE A 275 -8.18 8.62 -0.07
N MET A 276 -7.25 9.57 0.12
CA MET A 276 -7.55 10.97 0.41
C MET A 276 -8.42 11.65 -0.67
N PRO A 277 -8.15 11.51 -2.00
CA PRO A 277 -8.98 12.11 -3.02
C PRO A 277 -10.41 11.58 -3.05
N MET A 278 -10.62 10.31 -2.63
CA MET A 278 -11.95 9.72 -2.54
C MET A 278 -12.73 10.32 -1.36
N LEU A 279 -12.05 10.50 -0.23
CA LEU A 279 -12.61 11.14 0.96
C LEU A 279 -13.02 12.58 0.66
N TRP A 280 -12.12 13.37 0.05
CA TRP A 280 -12.36 14.75 -0.32
C TRP A 280 -13.59 14.91 -1.21
N LYS A 281 -13.72 14.04 -2.23
CA LYS A 281 -14.92 14.03 -3.08
C LYS A 281 -16.18 13.65 -2.32
N SER A 282 -16.12 12.71 -1.37
CA SER A 282 -17.25 12.30 -0.56
C SER A 282 -17.74 13.42 0.35
N ILE A 283 -16.82 14.22 0.90
CA ILE A 283 -17.14 15.37 1.76
C ILE A 283 -17.71 16.53 0.94
N LEU A 284 -17.08 16.89 -0.20
CA LEU A 284 -17.54 17.98 -1.05
C LEU A 284 -18.87 17.70 -1.78
N ARG A 285 -19.21 16.40 -1.98
CA ARG A 285 -20.49 16.00 -2.61
C ARG A 285 -21.69 16.09 -1.69
N LYS A 286 -21.52 16.41 -0.43
CA LYS A 286 -22.61 16.51 0.55
C LYS A 286 -23.61 17.61 0.25
N ASP A 287 -23.31 18.52 -0.68
CA ASP A 287 -24.15 19.68 -1.02
C ASP A 287 -25.00 19.54 -2.31
N LYS A 288 -25.06 18.34 -2.92
CA LYS A 288 -25.98 18.08 -4.02
C LYS A 288 -26.83 16.84 -3.71
N PRO A 289 -28.05 17.01 -3.23
CA PRO A 289 -29.00 15.90 -3.14
C PRO A 289 -29.40 15.48 -4.57
N GLY A 290 -29.09 14.28 -4.94
CA GLY A 290 -29.64 13.64 -6.13
C GLY A 290 -28.73 13.48 -7.34
N TYR A 291 -27.64 12.71 -7.21
CA TYR A 291 -27.11 11.97 -8.36
C TYR A 291 -26.59 10.60 -7.91
N SER A 292 -27.29 9.57 -8.36
CA SER A 292 -27.09 8.15 -8.01
C SER A 292 -25.64 7.70 -8.24
N SER A 293 -25.12 6.98 -7.25
CA SER A 293 -23.75 6.42 -7.18
C SER A 293 -23.56 5.17 -8.05
N ASN A 294 -23.97 5.18 -9.31
CA ASN A 294 -23.79 4.02 -10.19
C ASN A 294 -22.37 3.82 -10.72
N TYR A 295 -21.51 4.84 -10.61
CA TYR A 295 -20.16 4.74 -11.18
C TYR A 295 -19.15 3.91 -10.34
N SER A 296 -19.39 3.78 -9.03
CA SER A 296 -18.48 2.96 -8.19
C SER A 296 -18.87 1.47 -8.15
N ARG A 297 -20.12 1.16 -8.46
CA ARG A 297 -20.60 -0.24 -8.42
C ARG A 297 -20.16 -1.02 -9.65
N SER A 298 -20.13 -0.41 -10.83
CA SER A 298 -19.72 -1.07 -12.07
C SER A 298 -18.25 -1.47 -12.08
N GLN A 299 -17.37 -0.64 -11.49
CA GLN A 299 -15.93 -0.99 -11.38
C GLN A 299 -15.67 -2.09 -10.35
N PHE A 300 -16.57 -2.27 -9.38
CA PHE A 300 -16.43 -3.27 -8.31
C PHE A 300 -17.08 -4.62 -8.68
N GLU A 301 -18.16 -4.61 -9.45
CA GLU A 301 -18.83 -5.84 -9.91
C GLU A 301 -18.02 -6.54 -11.02
N MET A 302 -17.28 -5.81 -11.88
CA MET A 302 -16.34 -6.42 -12.82
C MET A 302 -15.20 -7.19 -12.14
N MET A 303 -14.81 -6.82 -10.91
CA MET A 303 -13.78 -7.55 -10.16
C MET A 303 -14.28 -8.83 -9.52
N ASN A 304 -15.59 -8.96 -9.29
CA ASN A 304 -16.16 -10.12 -8.56
C ASN A 304 -16.79 -11.17 -9.49
N SER A 305 -17.01 -10.83 -10.76
CA SER A 305 -17.67 -11.70 -11.73
C SER A 305 -16.74 -12.75 -12.35
N SER A 306 -15.43 -12.52 -12.40
CA SER A 306 -14.48 -13.47 -13.00
C SER A 306 -14.17 -14.70 -12.14
N ASN A 307 -14.69 -14.80 -10.93
CA ASN A 307 -14.41 -15.93 -10.01
C ASN A 307 -15.61 -16.87 -9.81
N LYS A 308 -16.72 -16.70 -10.55
CA LYS A 308 -17.92 -17.57 -10.45
C LYS A 308 -18.24 -18.40 -11.68
N GLN A 309 -17.40 -18.43 -12.70
CA GLN A 309 -17.67 -19.18 -13.91
C GLN A 309 -16.85 -20.47 -14.05
N SER A 310 -16.86 -21.28 -12.98
CA SER A 310 -16.45 -22.68 -13.08
C SER A 310 -17.22 -23.52 -12.05
N ARG A 311 -18.49 -23.74 -12.31
CA ARG A 311 -19.32 -24.88 -11.89
C ARG A 311 -20.79 -24.53 -12.13
N ASN A 312 -21.35 -24.98 -13.25
CA ASN A 312 -22.64 -25.63 -13.32
C ASN A 312 -23.06 -25.76 -14.78
N THR A 313 -22.67 -26.88 -15.36
CA THR A 313 -23.45 -27.51 -16.44
C THR A 313 -24.67 -28.18 -15.83
N ALA A 314 -25.79 -28.06 -16.52
CA ALA A 314 -27.05 -28.79 -16.40
C ALA A 314 -28.13 -28.18 -15.49
N ARG A 315 -29.06 -27.44 -16.07
CA ARG A 315 -30.45 -27.87 -16.19
C ARG A 315 -31.31 -26.83 -16.89
N VAL A 316 -31.82 -27.20 -18.04
CA VAL A 316 -32.88 -26.50 -18.78
C VAL A 316 -34.20 -26.66 -17.98
N GLN A 317 -34.89 -25.55 -17.71
CA GLN A 317 -36.34 -25.54 -17.59
C GLN A 317 -36.89 -24.13 -17.90
N GLU A 318 -37.84 -24.11 -18.80
CA GLU A 318 -38.67 -23.00 -19.24
C GLU A 318 -39.40 -22.29 -18.08
N GLY A 319 -39.53 -20.98 -18.22
CA GLY A 319 -40.40 -20.18 -17.33
C GLY A 319 -40.34 -18.70 -17.76
N THR A 320 -41.29 -18.32 -18.61
CA THR A 320 -41.61 -16.93 -18.99
C THR A 320 -42.06 -16.11 -17.79
N HIS A 321 -41.40 -14.99 -17.52
CA HIS A 321 -42.03 -13.83 -16.89
C HIS A 321 -41.33 -12.53 -17.38
N TYR A 322 -42.14 -11.67 -18.00
CA TYR A 322 -41.79 -10.31 -18.35
C TYR A 322 -41.76 -9.46 -17.09
N HIS A 323 -40.68 -8.65 -16.96
CA HIS A 323 -40.73 -7.40 -16.21
C HIS A 323 -39.95 -6.34 -17.01
N GLU A 324 -40.68 -5.32 -17.40
CA GLU A 324 -40.15 -4.06 -17.91
C GLU A 324 -39.37 -3.39 -16.79
N ASP A 325 -38.14 -2.97 -17.09
CA ASP A 325 -37.62 -1.73 -16.50
C ASP A 325 -36.64 -1.06 -17.47
N ALA A 326 -36.94 0.21 -17.65
CA ALA A 326 -36.29 1.13 -18.57
C ALA A 326 -34.89 1.53 -18.08
N GLY A 327 -33.99 1.68 -19.03
CA GLY A 327 -32.95 2.71 -18.93
C GLY A 327 -31.52 2.28 -18.86
N SER A 328 -30.88 2.58 -19.86
CA SER A 328 -29.58 3.25 -20.06
C SER A 328 -28.62 2.51 -20.99
N ASP A 329 -28.31 3.25 -22.04
CA ASP A 329 -27.30 2.93 -23.05
C ASP A 329 -25.93 2.71 -22.41
N GLU A 330 -25.45 1.47 -22.44
CA GLU A 330 -24.04 1.17 -22.13
C GLU A 330 -23.49 0.20 -23.17
N ASN A 331 -22.48 0.69 -23.92
CA ASN A 331 -21.73 -0.11 -24.88
C ASN A 331 -20.92 -1.19 -24.14
N VAL A 332 -21.39 -2.42 -24.17
CA VAL A 332 -20.67 -3.59 -23.66
C VAL A 332 -19.75 -4.10 -24.77
N LEU A 333 -18.47 -3.85 -24.64
CA LEU A 333 -17.44 -4.50 -25.46
C LEU A 333 -17.13 -5.88 -24.90
N ILE A 334 -17.54 -6.92 -25.60
CA ILE A 334 -17.16 -8.31 -25.33
C ILE A 334 -15.86 -8.58 -26.10
N PRO A 335 -14.75 -8.96 -25.48
CA PRO A 335 -13.52 -9.26 -26.18
C PRO A 335 -13.52 -10.71 -26.62
N GLU A 336 -14.01 -11.02 -27.81
CA GLU A 336 -13.72 -12.23 -28.59
C GLU A 336 -14.72 -12.50 -29.72
N ALA A 337 -15.65 -11.58 -29.96
CA ALA A 337 -16.38 -11.57 -31.23
C ALA A 337 -16.38 -10.13 -31.75
N LYS A 338 -15.86 -9.89 -32.92
CA LYS A 338 -15.99 -8.59 -33.60
C LYS A 338 -17.45 -8.40 -34.01
N SER A 339 -18.28 -7.97 -33.06
CA SER A 339 -19.64 -7.54 -33.33
C SER A 339 -19.67 -6.01 -33.34
N TYR A 340 -20.10 -5.45 -34.47
CA TYR A 340 -20.33 -4.02 -34.57
C TYR A 340 -21.82 -3.76 -34.39
N VAL A 341 -22.18 -2.97 -33.42
CA VAL A 341 -23.55 -2.47 -33.27
C VAL A 341 -23.60 -1.08 -33.90
N THR A 342 -24.28 -0.96 -35.01
CA THR A 342 -24.52 0.33 -35.66
C THR A 342 -25.94 0.78 -35.36
N THR A 343 -26.09 1.82 -34.56
CA THR A 343 -27.39 2.43 -34.30
C THR A 343 -27.64 3.57 -35.27
N ARG A 344 -28.63 3.43 -36.15
CA ARG A 344 -29.10 4.53 -37.00
C ARG A 344 -30.39 5.08 -36.42
N VAL A 345 -30.36 6.33 -35.99
CA VAL A 345 -31.56 7.09 -35.66
C VAL A 345 -32.00 7.83 -36.91
N ARG A 346 -33.18 7.53 -37.43
CA ARG A 346 -33.81 8.25 -38.53
C ARG A 346 -34.94 9.12 -37.95
N ALA A 347 -34.82 10.42 -38.08
CA ALA A 347 -35.93 11.31 -37.84
C ALA A 347 -36.94 11.11 -38.96
N GLY A 348 -38.18 10.87 -38.60
CA GLY A 348 -39.22 10.71 -39.60
C GLY A 348 -39.69 12.05 -40.15
N ASP A 349 -39.15 12.46 -41.27
CA ASP A 349 -39.75 13.38 -42.21
C ASP A 349 -39.40 12.92 -43.65
N ASP A 350 -40.42 12.87 -44.51
CA ASP A 350 -40.45 12.57 -45.95
C ASP A 350 -40.65 11.10 -46.31
N VAL A 351 -41.93 10.76 -46.41
CA VAL A 351 -42.42 9.70 -47.25
C VAL A 351 -42.65 10.27 -48.67
N THR A 352 -41.71 9.96 -49.57
CA THR A 352 -41.99 9.97 -51.01
C THR A 352 -41.87 8.57 -51.56
N GLU A 353 -42.89 8.24 -52.34
CA GLU A 353 -43.19 6.96 -53.01
C GLU A 353 -42.00 6.32 -53.74
N GLY A 354 -41.94 5.00 -53.67
CA GLY A 354 -41.32 4.23 -54.70
C GLY A 354 -40.62 2.96 -54.25
N SER A 355 -41.30 1.87 -54.46
CA SER A 355 -40.86 0.51 -54.79
C SER A 355 -41.36 -0.58 -53.84
N ARG A 356 -42.36 -1.28 -54.34
CA ARG A 356 -42.82 -2.59 -53.89
C ARG A 356 -41.72 -3.62 -54.00
N VAL A 357 -41.41 -4.28 -52.88
CA VAL A 357 -40.92 -5.64 -52.89
C VAL A 357 -41.69 -6.41 -51.80
N SER A 358 -42.37 -7.46 -52.29
CA SER A 358 -43.18 -8.37 -51.52
C SER A 358 -42.36 -9.12 -50.49
N ALA A 359 -42.81 -9.11 -49.26
CA ALA A 359 -42.50 -10.15 -48.30
C ALA A 359 -43.77 -10.40 -47.47
N GLU A 360 -44.22 -11.59 -47.63
CA GLU A 360 -45.41 -12.22 -47.10
C GLU A 360 -45.30 -12.42 -45.57
N ASN A 361 -46.40 -12.07 -44.91
CA ASN A 361 -47.00 -12.70 -43.74
C ASN A 361 -46.54 -12.39 -42.30
N ARG A 362 -47.33 -11.76 -41.59
CA ARG A 362 -48.19 -12.00 -40.47
C ARG A 362 -48.44 -10.78 -39.61
N GLY A 363 -49.69 -10.48 -39.46
CA GLY A 363 -50.23 -9.30 -38.86
C GLY A 363 -49.99 -9.17 -37.35
N PHE A 364 -49.88 -7.90 -36.97
CA PHE A 364 -50.39 -7.38 -35.76
C PHE A 364 -50.76 -5.92 -36.04
N GLY A 365 -52.05 -5.64 -36.04
CA GLY A 365 -52.55 -4.30 -36.16
C GLY A 365 -52.36 -3.57 -34.82
N ALA A 366 -51.58 -2.52 -34.82
CA ALA A 366 -51.60 -1.51 -33.81
C ALA A 366 -51.63 -0.16 -34.52
N SER A 367 -52.59 0.63 -34.25
CA SER A 367 -52.72 2.02 -34.68
C SER A 367 -51.58 2.82 -34.06
N LEU A 368 -50.72 3.37 -34.90
CA LEU A 368 -49.64 4.27 -34.53
C LEU A 368 -50.20 5.67 -34.28
N ASP A 369 -50.07 6.17 -33.06
CA ASP A 369 -50.25 7.54 -32.68
C ASP A 369 -48.98 8.33 -33.08
N ASP A 370 -49.10 9.53 -33.62
CA ASP A 370 -48.05 10.30 -34.30
C ASP A 370 -46.88 10.83 -33.43
N SER A 371 -46.64 10.23 -32.29
CA SER A 371 -45.61 10.73 -31.33
C SER A 371 -44.51 9.73 -30.93
N HIS A 372 -44.36 8.62 -31.64
CA HIS A 372 -43.37 7.63 -31.24
C HIS A 372 -42.19 7.50 -32.21
N ILE A 373 -40.94 7.56 -31.62
CA ILE A 373 -39.69 7.31 -32.34
C ILE A 373 -39.50 5.79 -32.48
N LEU A 374 -39.46 5.28 -33.71
CA LEU A 374 -39.16 3.87 -34.00
C LEU A 374 -37.65 3.64 -33.92
N ARG A 375 -37.19 2.81 -33.01
CA ARG A 375 -35.80 2.39 -32.92
C ARG A 375 -35.63 1.00 -33.51
N THR A 376 -34.89 0.89 -34.63
CA THR A 376 -34.53 -0.40 -35.21
C THR A 376 -33.07 -0.71 -34.93
N VAL A 377 -32.81 -1.87 -34.34
CA VAL A 377 -31.45 -2.37 -34.09
C VAL A 377 -31.19 -3.55 -35.01
N GLU A 378 -30.21 -3.40 -35.91
CA GLU A 378 -29.77 -4.47 -36.79
C GLU A 378 -28.46 -5.05 -36.27
N VAL A 379 -28.45 -6.35 -35.90
CA VAL A 379 -27.27 -7.08 -35.44
C VAL A 379 -26.82 -8.02 -36.56
N ARG A 380 -25.61 -7.80 -37.11
CA ARG A 380 -24.98 -8.73 -38.07
C ARG A 380 -23.80 -9.43 -37.39
N GLN A 381 -23.88 -10.74 -37.32
CA GLN A 381 -22.77 -11.62 -36.94
C GLN A 381 -22.06 -12.12 -38.21
N TYR A 382 -20.73 -11.96 -38.23
CA TYR A 382 -19.88 -12.57 -39.26
C TYR A 382 -19.06 -13.68 -38.62
N GLU A 383 -19.19 -14.91 -39.14
CA GLU A 383 -18.26 -16.00 -38.85
C GLU A 383 -17.15 -15.93 -39.90
N GLU A 384 -15.91 -15.76 -39.45
CA GLU A 384 -14.72 -15.96 -40.28
C GLU A 384 -14.38 -17.46 -40.28
N HIS A 385 -14.34 -18.04 -41.48
CA HIS A 385 -13.81 -19.39 -41.73
C HIS A 385 -12.28 -19.38 -41.79
#